data_ba001bc89350f31914bb1c4f0f0becc5
#
_entry.id   ba001bc89350f31914bb1c4f0f0becc5
#
_cell.length_a   1.000
_cell.length_b   1.000
_cell.length_c   1.000
_cell.angle_alpha   90.00
_cell.angle_beta   90.00
_cell.angle_gamma   90.00
#
_symmetry.space_group_name_H-M   'P 1'
#
loop_
_entity.id
_entity.type
_entity.pdbx_description
1 polymer ?
#
loop_
_entity_poly.entity_id
_entity_poly.type
_entity_poly.pdbx_seq_one_letter_code
_entity_poly.pdbx_strand_id
1 'polypeptide(L)'
;LLENVTVDAEGKIDFNDKSVTENTRVSYPINHIENIVRPISSAPAAKNVIFLSADAFGVLPPVSVLTPEQTQYYFLSGFTAKLAGTERGITEPTPTFSACFGQAFLELHPTKYAEELVKKMEKSGAKAYLVNTGWNGTGKRISIKDTRGIIDAILDGAIKTAPTKKLSLIHISEPT
;
A
#
# COMPACT_ATOMS: atom_id res chain seq x y z
N LEU A 1 -18.79 15.24 5.71
CA LEU A 1 -18.12 15.61 6.95
C LEU A 1 -16.65 15.87 6.66
N LEU A 2 -16.13 16.98 7.13
CA LEU A 2 -14.73 17.34 7.07
C LEU A 2 -14.21 17.50 8.51
N GLU A 3 -12.97 17.05 8.74
CA GLU A 3 -12.29 17.17 10.04
C GLU A 3 -10.95 17.86 9.87
N ASN A 4 -10.62 18.72 10.83
CA ASN A 4 -9.34 19.41 10.92
C ASN A 4 -8.99 20.28 9.72
N VAL A 5 -9.99 20.84 9.06
CA VAL A 5 -9.81 21.82 7.99
C VAL A 5 -10.21 23.21 8.49
N THR A 6 -9.50 24.22 8.03
CA THR A 6 -9.87 25.62 8.29
C THR A 6 -10.88 26.10 7.26
N VAL A 7 -11.78 26.96 7.71
CA VAL A 7 -12.82 27.58 6.87
C VAL A 7 -12.72 29.09 7.08
N ASP A 8 -12.58 29.85 6.01
CA ASP A 8 -12.54 31.31 6.08
C ASP A 8 -13.92 31.93 6.35
N ALA A 9 -13.97 33.24 6.48
CA ALA A 9 -15.20 33.97 6.75
C ALA A 9 -16.26 33.87 5.62
N GLU A 10 -15.82 33.58 4.41
CA GLU A 10 -16.61 33.36 3.22
C GLU A 10 -17.07 31.90 3.06
N GLY A 11 -16.68 31.01 3.98
CA GLY A 11 -17.02 29.59 3.94
C GLY A 11 -16.16 28.74 3.02
N LYS A 12 -15.02 29.26 2.53
CA LYS A 12 -14.07 28.53 1.68
C LYS A 12 -13.10 27.72 2.53
N ILE A 13 -12.81 26.51 2.09
CA ILE A 13 -11.90 25.59 2.76
C ILE A 13 -10.51 25.66 2.11
N ASP A 14 -9.48 25.83 2.93
CA ASP A 14 -8.09 25.64 2.51
C ASP A 14 -7.60 24.28 2.96
N PHE A 15 -7.50 23.34 2.03
CA PHE A 15 -6.99 21.97 2.28
C PHE A 15 -5.47 21.92 2.48
N ASN A 16 -4.74 23.01 2.24
CA ASN A 16 -3.30 23.08 2.45
C ASN A 16 -2.95 23.72 3.80
N ASP A 17 -3.91 24.33 4.46
CA ASP A 17 -3.70 24.93 5.78
C ASP A 17 -3.53 23.82 6.83
N LYS A 18 -2.38 23.84 7.51
CA LYS A 18 -1.98 22.89 8.54
C LYS A 18 -2.01 23.50 9.95
N SER A 19 -2.62 24.65 10.12
CA SER A 19 -2.65 25.37 11.40
C SER A 19 -3.34 24.60 12.51
N VAL A 20 -4.35 23.77 12.20
CA VAL A 20 -5.05 22.90 13.14
C VAL A 20 -4.26 21.61 13.34
N THR A 21 -4.01 20.87 12.26
CA THR A 21 -3.20 19.65 12.22
C THR A 21 -2.92 19.26 10.78
N GLU A 22 -1.88 18.46 10.55
CA GLU A 22 -1.60 17.88 9.24
C GLU A 22 -2.58 16.76 8.85
N ASN A 23 -3.30 16.19 9.83
CA ASN A 23 -4.21 15.07 9.63
C ASN A 23 -5.63 15.55 9.32
N THR A 24 -5.85 15.93 8.07
CA THR A 24 -7.20 16.25 7.57
C THR A 24 -7.95 15.00 7.14
N ARG A 25 -9.25 14.95 7.40
CA ARG A 25 -10.11 13.82 7.07
C ARG A 25 -11.37 14.29 6.36
N VAL A 26 -11.88 13.45 5.47
CA VAL A 26 -13.15 13.65 4.79
C VAL A 26 -13.96 12.35 4.82
N SER A 27 -15.25 12.46 5.12
CA SER A 27 -16.23 11.38 5.00
C SER A 27 -17.38 11.85 4.10
N TYR A 28 -17.70 11.07 3.08
CA TYR A 28 -18.76 11.35 2.13
C TYR A 28 -19.47 10.07 1.71
N PRO A 29 -20.74 10.14 1.30
CA PRO A 29 -21.46 8.97 0.78
C PRO A 29 -20.78 8.42 -0.47
N ILE A 30 -20.68 7.09 -0.56
CA ILE A 30 -20.02 6.44 -1.70
C ILE A 30 -20.62 6.81 -3.06
N ASN A 31 -21.91 7.17 -3.08
CA ASN A 31 -22.61 7.59 -4.29
C ASN A 31 -22.16 8.96 -4.85
N HIS A 32 -21.34 9.72 -4.10
CA HIS A 32 -20.70 10.93 -4.60
C HIS A 32 -19.54 10.63 -5.57
N ILE A 33 -19.11 9.38 -5.64
CA ILE A 33 -18.09 8.93 -6.60
C ILE A 33 -18.81 8.52 -7.89
N GLU A 34 -18.60 9.25 -8.97
CA GLU A 34 -19.29 9.02 -10.25
C GLU A 34 -18.91 7.67 -10.87
N ASN A 35 -17.63 7.32 -10.83
CA ASN A 35 -17.09 6.11 -11.44
C ASN A 35 -17.00 4.94 -10.45
N ILE A 36 -18.14 4.55 -9.87
CA ILE A 36 -18.20 3.44 -8.93
C ILE A 36 -18.83 2.20 -9.56
N VAL A 37 -18.29 1.03 -9.22
CA VAL A 37 -18.87 -0.26 -9.65
C VAL A 37 -20.18 -0.52 -8.91
N ARG A 38 -21.20 -0.99 -9.63
CA ARG A 38 -22.50 -1.37 -9.06
C ARG A 38 -22.80 -2.86 -9.31
N PRO A 39 -23.39 -3.57 -8.34
CA PRO A 39 -23.74 -3.11 -6.99
C PRO A 39 -22.51 -2.90 -6.11
N ILE A 40 -22.56 -1.90 -5.23
CA ILE A 40 -21.45 -1.55 -4.32
C ILE A 40 -21.29 -2.54 -3.16
N SER A 41 -22.25 -3.42 -2.96
CA SER A 41 -22.31 -4.38 -1.84
C SER A 41 -21.62 -5.72 -2.13
N SER A 42 -21.18 -5.96 -3.35
CA SER A 42 -20.54 -7.22 -3.74
C SER A 42 -19.53 -7.04 -4.86
N ALA A 43 -18.53 -7.91 -4.87
CA ALA A 43 -17.52 -7.99 -5.92
C ALA A 43 -17.10 -9.45 -6.12
N PRO A 44 -16.63 -9.83 -7.31
CA PRO A 44 -15.99 -11.13 -7.52
C PRO A 44 -14.67 -11.22 -6.73
N ALA A 45 -14.09 -12.42 -6.67
CA ALA A 45 -12.77 -12.63 -6.09
C ALA A 45 -11.72 -11.75 -6.79
N ALA A 46 -10.83 -11.14 -6.01
CA ALA A 46 -9.74 -10.33 -6.53
C ALA A 46 -8.82 -11.17 -7.46
N LYS A 47 -8.39 -10.58 -8.56
CA LYS A 47 -7.41 -11.18 -9.47
C LYS A 47 -5.98 -10.79 -9.14
N ASN A 48 -5.79 -9.64 -8.53
CA ASN A 48 -4.49 -9.11 -8.13
C ASN A 48 -4.56 -8.67 -6.67
N VAL A 49 -3.53 -8.99 -5.90
CA VAL A 49 -3.31 -8.51 -4.54
C VAL A 49 -2.06 -7.65 -4.58
N ILE A 50 -2.15 -6.40 -4.18
CA ILE A 50 -1.06 -5.44 -4.24
C ILE A 50 -0.70 -5.03 -2.82
N PHE A 51 0.52 -5.39 -2.39
CA PHE A 51 1.10 -4.90 -1.15
C PHE A 51 1.86 -3.61 -1.44
N LEU A 52 1.52 -2.54 -0.74
CA LEU A 52 2.27 -1.29 -0.79
C LEU A 52 3.33 -1.31 0.32
N SER A 53 4.58 -1.31 -0.07
CA SER A 53 5.73 -1.22 0.82
C SER A 53 6.41 0.14 0.66
N ALA A 54 7.11 0.59 1.68
CA ALA A 54 7.92 1.80 1.60
C ALA A 54 9.35 1.47 2.05
N ASP A 55 10.18 1.08 1.08
CA ASP A 55 11.58 0.79 1.32
C ASP A 55 12.34 2.08 1.62
N ALA A 56 12.94 2.16 2.81
CA ALA A 56 13.77 3.31 3.23
C ALA A 56 15.23 3.21 2.78
N PHE A 57 15.67 2.03 2.32
CA PHE A 57 17.07 1.73 2.05
C PHE A 57 17.39 1.60 0.55
N GLY A 58 16.38 1.60 -0.30
CA GLY A 58 16.53 1.46 -1.74
C GLY A 58 16.95 0.06 -2.20
N VAL A 59 16.59 -0.96 -1.43
CA VAL A 59 16.92 -2.37 -1.69
C VAL A 59 15.89 -3.05 -2.59
N LEU A 60 14.61 -2.71 -2.39
CA LEU A 60 13.50 -3.32 -3.13
C LEU A 60 13.36 -2.70 -4.51
N PRO A 61 13.11 -3.49 -5.55
CA PRO A 61 12.74 -2.97 -6.85
C PRO A 61 11.38 -2.24 -6.81
N PRO A 62 11.07 -1.42 -7.80
CA PRO A 62 9.78 -0.72 -7.87
C PRO A 62 8.57 -1.64 -7.81
N VAL A 63 8.68 -2.85 -8.39
CA VAL A 63 7.63 -3.86 -8.35
C VAL A 63 8.24 -5.26 -8.37
N SER A 64 7.62 -6.18 -7.60
CA SER A 64 7.94 -7.61 -7.60
C SER A 64 6.69 -8.45 -7.72
N VAL A 65 6.77 -9.55 -8.48
CA VAL A 65 5.76 -10.62 -8.45
C VAL A 65 6.15 -11.58 -7.34
N LEU A 66 5.25 -11.90 -6.44
CA LEU A 66 5.52 -12.74 -5.27
C LEU A 66 5.08 -14.18 -5.49
N THR A 67 5.89 -15.13 -4.99
CA THR A 67 5.46 -16.52 -4.79
C THR A 67 4.48 -16.61 -3.61
N PRO A 68 3.77 -17.75 -3.41
CA PRO A 68 2.93 -17.96 -2.23
C PRO A 68 3.70 -17.74 -0.91
N GLU A 69 4.92 -18.26 -0.79
CA GLU A 69 5.76 -18.14 0.41
C GLU A 69 6.21 -16.68 0.63
N GLN A 70 6.60 -16.00 -0.43
CA GLN A 70 6.94 -14.57 -0.37
C GLN A 70 5.71 -13.72 -0.02
N THR A 71 4.55 -14.06 -0.56
CA THR A 71 3.28 -13.41 -0.21
C THR A 71 3.00 -13.53 1.28
N GLN A 72 3.13 -14.74 1.83
CA GLN A 72 2.97 -14.99 3.25
C GLN A 72 3.95 -14.17 4.09
N TYR A 73 5.23 -14.17 3.72
CA TYR A 73 6.29 -13.44 4.40
C TYR A 73 6.02 -11.91 4.42
N TYR A 74 5.77 -11.31 3.26
CA TYR A 74 5.51 -9.87 3.18
C TYR A 74 4.22 -9.45 3.86
N PHE A 75 3.19 -10.29 3.81
CA PHE A 75 1.94 -10.05 4.53
C PHE A 75 2.16 -10.11 6.05
N LEU A 76 2.88 -11.12 6.54
CA LEU A 76 3.21 -11.24 7.96
C LEU A 76 4.08 -10.08 8.47
N SER A 77 5.09 -9.67 7.70
CA SER A 77 5.96 -8.56 8.10
C SER A 77 5.22 -7.22 8.07
N GLY A 78 4.31 -7.03 7.11
CA GLY A 78 3.55 -5.81 6.95
C GLY A 78 4.45 -4.56 6.89
N PHE A 79 5.59 -4.66 6.18
CA PHE A 79 6.54 -3.56 6.06
C PHE A 79 5.94 -2.42 5.24
N THR A 80 5.75 -1.29 5.88
CA THR A 80 5.10 -0.11 5.30
C THR A 80 5.72 1.17 5.88
N ALA A 81 5.10 2.31 5.67
CA ALA A 81 5.51 3.57 6.30
C ALA A 81 4.30 4.25 6.93
N LYS A 82 4.53 4.85 8.10
CA LYS A 82 3.63 5.86 8.66
C LYS A 82 3.71 7.10 7.77
N LEU A 83 2.57 7.59 7.34
CA LEU A 83 2.51 8.82 6.56
C LEU A 83 2.59 10.03 7.49
N ALA A 84 3.21 11.11 7.01
CA ALA A 84 3.18 12.38 7.70
C ALA A 84 1.73 12.80 7.99
N GLY A 85 1.48 13.31 9.20
CA GLY A 85 0.18 13.77 9.61
C GLY A 85 -0.85 12.69 9.97
N THR A 86 -0.50 11.40 9.93
CA THR A 86 -1.42 10.31 10.35
C THR A 86 -1.37 10.03 11.85
N GLU A 87 -0.25 10.30 12.48
CA GLU A 87 -0.05 10.18 13.93
C GLU A 87 0.61 11.44 14.46
N ARG A 88 0.30 11.81 15.73
CA ARG A 88 0.91 12.97 16.38
C ARG A 88 2.43 12.81 16.42
N GLY A 89 3.17 13.83 15.95
CA GLY A 89 4.63 13.86 15.94
C GLY A 89 5.28 13.16 14.75
N ILE A 90 4.51 12.56 13.83
CA ILE A 90 5.03 12.01 12.58
C ILE A 90 4.93 13.09 11.50
N THR A 91 6.04 13.77 11.28
CA THR A 91 6.15 14.87 10.28
C THR A 91 6.70 14.40 8.94
N GLU A 92 7.37 13.24 8.92
CA GLU A 92 7.95 12.62 7.73
C GLU A 92 7.55 11.15 7.61
N PRO A 93 7.53 10.57 6.40
CA PRO A 93 7.28 9.15 6.21
C PRO A 93 8.31 8.32 6.98
N THR A 94 7.84 7.52 7.94
CA THR A 94 8.69 6.73 8.84
C THR A 94 8.42 5.24 8.59
N PRO A 95 9.45 4.43 8.26
CA PRO A 95 9.30 2.98 8.09
C PRO A 95 8.72 2.34 9.35
N THR A 96 7.81 1.40 9.17
CA THR A 96 7.17 0.68 10.27
C THR A 96 6.77 -0.73 9.83
N PHE A 97 6.52 -1.58 10.81
CA PHE A 97 5.96 -2.90 10.61
C PHE A 97 4.57 -2.97 11.24
N SER A 98 3.62 -3.52 10.50
CA SER A 98 2.27 -3.76 10.98
C SER A 98 1.80 -5.12 10.48
N ALA A 99 1.87 -6.14 11.30
CA ALA A 99 1.56 -7.52 10.91
C ALA A 99 0.22 -7.56 10.14
N CYS A 100 0.23 -8.22 9.00
CA CYS A 100 -0.90 -8.31 8.08
C CYS A 100 -1.44 -6.94 7.61
N PHE A 101 -0.62 -5.87 7.68
CA PHE A 101 -1.01 -4.47 7.40
C PHE A 101 -2.18 -3.96 8.26
N GLY A 102 -2.43 -4.61 9.39
CA GLY A 102 -3.56 -4.28 10.26
C GLY A 102 -3.39 -4.82 11.68
N GLN A 103 -2.19 -4.78 12.23
CA GLN A 103 -1.85 -5.39 13.52
C GLN A 103 -2.83 -5.01 14.64
N ALA A 104 -3.30 -3.76 14.67
CA ALA A 104 -4.23 -3.28 15.68
C ALA A 104 -5.64 -3.95 15.61
N PHE A 105 -5.96 -4.65 14.51
CA PHE A 105 -7.25 -5.28 14.26
C PHE A 105 -7.21 -6.80 14.28
N LEU A 106 -6.04 -7.40 14.57
CA LEU A 106 -5.89 -8.85 14.56
C LEU A 106 -6.39 -9.43 15.89
N GLU A 107 -7.33 -10.38 15.81
CA GLU A 107 -7.85 -11.13 16.96
C GLU A 107 -7.17 -12.50 17.11
N LEU A 108 -6.65 -13.05 16.00
CA LEU A 108 -5.91 -14.31 15.97
C LEU A 108 -4.44 -14.07 15.73
N HIS A 109 -3.63 -15.12 15.90
CA HIS A 109 -2.21 -15.03 15.55
C HIS A 109 -2.02 -14.69 14.06
N PRO A 110 -1.11 -13.76 13.70
CA PRO A 110 -0.92 -13.27 12.33
C PRO A 110 -0.77 -14.39 11.28
N THR A 111 -0.13 -15.51 11.62
CA THR A 111 0.04 -16.65 10.72
C THR A 111 -1.27 -17.21 10.19
N LYS A 112 -2.35 -17.18 10.99
CA LYS A 112 -3.65 -17.66 10.56
C LYS A 112 -4.24 -16.83 9.43
N TYR A 113 -4.05 -15.52 9.50
CA TYR A 113 -4.47 -14.62 8.41
C TYR A 113 -3.63 -14.81 7.15
N ALA A 114 -2.32 -15.03 7.30
CA ALA A 114 -1.43 -15.23 6.17
C ALA A 114 -1.67 -16.59 5.46
N GLU A 115 -1.90 -17.65 6.21
CA GLU A 115 -2.31 -18.96 5.68
C GLU A 115 -3.62 -18.86 4.89
N GLU A 116 -4.61 -18.18 5.44
CA GLU A 116 -5.92 -18.04 4.80
C GLU A 116 -5.86 -17.13 3.56
N LEU A 117 -5.03 -16.08 3.57
CA LEU A 117 -4.79 -15.25 2.39
C LEU A 117 -4.26 -16.09 1.23
N VAL A 118 -3.17 -16.83 1.46
CA VAL A 118 -2.53 -17.67 0.43
C VAL A 118 -3.51 -18.72 -0.10
N LYS A 119 -4.21 -19.41 0.78
CA LYS A 119 -5.24 -20.40 0.41
C LYS A 119 -6.35 -19.81 -0.47
N LYS A 120 -6.82 -18.60 -0.15
CA LYS A 120 -7.84 -17.90 -0.96
C LYS A 120 -7.28 -17.46 -2.30
N MET A 121 -6.04 -17.00 -2.35
CA MET A 121 -5.36 -16.61 -3.58
C MET A 121 -5.17 -17.80 -4.51
N GLU A 122 -4.70 -18.94 -4.00
CA GLU A 122 -4.57 -20.18 -4.78
C GLU A 122 -5.91 -20.63 -5.36
N LYS A 123 -6.97 -20.60 -4.55
CA LYS A 123 -8.33 -20.96 -4.99
C LYS A 123 -8.86 -20.04 -6.08
N SER A 124 -8.57 -18.75 -6.02
CA SER A 124 -9.05 -17.75 -6.98
C SER A 124 -8.13 -17.56 -8.20
N GLY A 125 -6.90 -18.10 -8.14
CA GLY A 125 -5.86 -17.83 -9.12
C GLY A 125 -5.31 -16.40 -9.07
N ALA A 126 -5.52 -15.70 -7.94
CA ALA A 126 -5.02 -14.34 -7.75
C ALA A 126 -3.48 -14.32 -7.68
N LYS A 127 -2.89 -13.24 -8.20
CA LYS A 127 -1.45 -12.99 -8.13
C LYS A 127 -1.14 -11.89 -7.13
N ALA A 128 -0.04 -12.04 -6.40
CA ALA A 128 0.45 -11.03 -5.48
C ALA A 128 1.61 -10.23 -6.08
N TYR A 129 1.58 -8.95 -5.81
CA TYR A 129 2.61 -7.98 -6.19
C TYR A 129 3.04 -7.18 -4.97
N LEU A 130 4.34 -6.94 -4.85
CA LEU A 130 4.88 -5.96 -3.92
C LEU A 130 5.25 -4.71 -4.72
N VAL A 131 4.68 -3.58 -4.38
CA VAL A 131 4.96 -2.28 -5.00
C VAL A 131 5.68 -1.39 -4.00
N ASN A 132 6.91 -1.00 -4.34
CA ASN A 132 7.70 -0.12 -3.51
C ASN A 132 7.28 1.35 -3.75
N THR A 133 6.80 2.01 -2.72
CA THR A 133 6.45 3.45 -2.71
C THR A 133 7.49 4.31 -2.00
N GLY A 134 8.57 3.70 -1.54
CA GLY A 134 9.69 4.34 -0.84
C GLY A 134 10.78 4.85 -1.77
N TRP A 135 12.01 4.50 -1.47
CA TRP A 135 13.20 4.93 -2.22
C TRP A 135 13.70 3.84 -3.16
N ASN A 136 14.33 4.26 -4.22
CA ASN A 136 15.06 3.37 -5.13
C ASN A 136 16.54 3.28 -4.75
N GLY A 137 17.29 2.39 -5.41
CA GLY A 137 18.73 2.18 -5.16
C GLY A 137 19.64 3.39 -5.44
N THR A 138 19.09 4.50 -5.96
CA THR A 138 19.83 5.77 -6.12
C THR A 138 19.49 6.79 -5.04
N GLY A 139 18.75 6.42 -4.01
CA GLY A 139 18.30 7.31 -2.94
C GLY A 139 17.17 8.27 -3.35
N LYS A 140 16.57 8.09 -4.52
CA LYS A 140 15.44 8.90 -4.99
C LYS A 140 14.13 8.21 -4.61
N ARG A 141 13.20 8.97 -4.04
CA ARG A 141 11.86 8.45 -3.73
C ARG A 141 11.07 8.19 -5.01
N ILE A 142 10.40 7.04 -5.07
CA ILE A 142 9.50 6.66 -6.16
C ILE A 142 8.30 7.60 -6.12
N SER A 143 7.99 8.23 -7.24
CA SER A 143 6.90 9.20 -7.30
C SER A 143 5.52 8.52 -7.30
N ILE A 144 4.49 9.27 -6.90
CA ILE A 144 3.09 8.81 -7.00
C ILE A 144 2.73 8.50 -8.46
N LYS A 145 3.27 9.26 -9.41
CA LYS A 145 3.06 9.02 -10.85
C LYS A 145 3.62 7.67 -11.27
N ASP A 146 4.84 7.34 -10.84
CA ASP A 146 5.48 6.05 -11.15
C ASP A 146 4.70 4.89 -10.48
N THR A 147 4.31 5.06 -9.21
CA THR A 147 3.50 4.08 -8.49
C THR A 147 2.18 3.81 -9.19
N ARG A 148 1.46 4.85 -9.63
CA ARG A 148 0.22 4.70 -10.39
C ARG A 148 0.44 4.00 -11.72
N GLY A 149 1.49 4.34 -12.46
CA GLY A 149 1.83 3.66 -13.71
C GLY A 149 2.11 2.16 -13.52
N ILE A 150 2.77 1.78 -12.42
CA ILE A 150 2.98 0.37 -12.06
C ILE A 150 1.64 -0.32 -11.76
N ILE A 151 0.76 0.32 -10.99
CA ILE A 151 -0.56 -0.24 -10.67
C ILE A 151 -1.39 -0.41 -11.95
N ASP A 152 -1.41 0.57 -12.85
CA ASP A 152 -2.10 0.48 -14.12
C ASP A 152 -1.56 -0.70 -14.95
N ALA A 153 -0.23 -0.87 -15.03
CA ALA A 153 0.40 -2.00 -15.73
C ALA A 153 0.09 -3.38 -15.09
N ILE A 154 -0.18 -3.43 -13.79
CA ILE A 154 -0.68 -4.65 -13.13
C ILE A 154 -2.12 -4.92 -13.52
N LEU A 155 -2.97 -3.89 -13.54
CA LEU A 155 -4.41 -4.01 -13.80
C LEU A 155 -4.71 -4.36 -15.25
N ASP A 156 -4.02 -3.75 -16.22
CA ASP A 156 -4.16 -4.03 -17.64
C ASP A 156 -3.41 -5.28 -18.09
N GLY A 157 -2.51 -5.80 -17.24
CA GLY A 157 -1.74 -7.00 -17.48
C GLY A 157 -0.44 -6.79 -18.24
N ALA A 158 -0.07 -5.58 -18.63
CA ALA A 158 1.19 -5.28 -19.34
C ALA A 158 2.44 -5.73 -18.54
N ILE A 159 2.36 -5.70 -17.22
CA ILE A 159 3.45 -6.18 -16.34
C ILE A 159 3.83 -7.65 -16.59
N LYS A 160 2.91 -8.47 -17.10
CA LYS A 160 3.15 -9.91 -17.32
C LYS A 160 4.11 -10.19 -18.49
N THR A 161 4.25 -9.23 -19.40
CA THR A 161 5.14 -9.33 -20.57
C THR A 161 6.49 -8.62 -20.33
N ALA A 162 6.64 -7.92 -19.19
CA ALA A 162 7.87 -7.25 -18.85
C ALA A 162 8.98 -8.26 -18.54
N PRO A 163 10.24 -7.99 -18.94
CA PRO A 163 11.36 -8.84 -18.55
C PRO A 163 11.55 -8.81 -17.04
N THR A 164 11.75 -9.97 -16.44
CA THR A 164 11.92 -10.13 -14.99
C THR A 164 13.30 -10.65 -14.64
N LYS A 165 13.81 -10.25 -13.48
CA LYS A 165 14.98 -10.82 -12.84
C LYS A 165 14.56 -11.53 -11.57
N LYS A 166 15.08 -12.74 -11.33
CA LYS A 166 14.92 -13.42 -10.03
C LYS A 166 15.86 -12.77 -9.03
N LEU A 167 15.30 -12.18 -7.99
CA LEU A 167 16.07 -11.67 -6.85
C LEU A 167 16.23 -12.79 -5.83
N SER A 168 17.47 -12.99 -5.36
CA SER A 168 17.75 -13.86 -4.21
C SER A 168 17.60 -13.03 -2.93
N LEU A 169 16.72 -13.44 -2.04
CA LEU A 169 16.55 -12.80 -0.73
C LEU A 169 17.80 -12.93 0.15
N ILE A 170 18.71 -13.85 -0.18
CA ILE A 170 19.95 -14.11 0.58
C ILE A 170 20.93 -12.92 0.48
N HIS A 171 20.87 -12.12 -0.58
CA HIS A 171 21.73 -10.95 -0.76
C HIS A 171 21.20 -9.66 -0.11
N ILE A 172 20.04 -9.69 0.50
CA ILE A 172 19.43 -8.53 1.18
C ILE A 172 19.89 -8.44 2.66
N SER A 173 20.44 -9.52 3.20
CA SER A 173 20.75 -9.63 4.64
C SER A 173 22.21 -9.46 5.01
N GLU A 174 23.13 -9.21 4.07
CA GLU A 174 24.54 -8.94 4.38
C GLU A 174 24.80 -7.43 4.27
N PRO A 175 25.03 -6.72 5.39
CA PRO A 175 25.59 -5.39 5.34
C PRO A 175 27.04 -5.49 4.82
N THR A 176 27.30 -4.85 3.69
CA THR A 176 28.67 -4.57 3.24
C THR A 176 29.27 -3.46 4.07
#